data_b57b9d3a224e5c474658aa079df7187e
#
_entry.id   b57b9d3a224e5c474658aa079df7187e
#
_cell.length_a   1.000
_cell.length_b   1.000
_cell.length_c   1.000
_cell.angle_alpha   90.00
_cell.angle_beta   90.00
_cell.angle_gamma   90.00
#
_symmetry.space_group_name_H-M   'P 1'
#
loop_
_entity.id
_entity.type
_entity.pdbx_description
1 polymer ?
#
loop_
_entity_poly.entity_id
_entity_poly.type
_entity_poly.pdbx_seq_one_letter_code
_entity_poly.pdbx_strand_id
1 'polypeptide(L)'
;MNDQQELARRVQRVRDLMAERGYDAIILRNNPDLRWLTGAVRCFDDEPAHVAFVTQDSLRLHTDSRYYNSFLERMGEDSSWLIDMQTIAAPEWAAARIESDRARVVAIEDTVSVSFLDDLKVACSARGIACLLPRLHSDIVRLRIVKSESEIGLMRRAQAITDLAFEHICGFIRAGLSEQQLRAELESFMLANGADALSFETIVAAGPNGANPHARPSGYIIQEGDMVVMDYGAGYLDYHSDMTRTVCVGEPGEEQRRVYDVVRLAHETCAAALKPGCKGRDIHELAVKVITDAGYGEYFNHGLGHGVGLEIHEQPSLGRLYDKPVPKGSVVTIEPGIYLPGRFGVRLEDFGVVGEDGFEPLTRSSHELRIVG
;
A
#
# COMPACT_ATOMS: atom_id res chain seq x y z
N MET A 1 -22.10 -7.21 5.01
CA MET A 1 -21.69 -7.86 6.27
C MET A 1 -21.46 -6.73 7.24
N ASN A 2 -21.78 -6.90 8.52
CA ASN A 2 -21.51 -5.85 9.51
C ASN A 2 -19.99 -5.91 9.85
N ASP A 3 -19.38 -4.78 10.17
CA ASP A 3 -17.93 -4.66 10.42
C ASP A 3 -17.43 -5.60 11.52
N GLN A 4 -18.22 -5.84 12.57
CA GLN A 4 -17.90 -6.78 13.64
C GLN A 4 -17.79 -8.24 13.16
N GLN A 5 -18.66 -8.66 12.21
CA GLN A 5 -18.59 -10.00 11.63
C GLN A 5 -17.33 -10.18 10.77
N GLU A 6 -16.91 -9.11 10.09
CA GLU A 6 -15.68 -9.14 9.31
C GLU A 6 -14.46 -9.23 10.22
N LEU A 7 -14.40 -8.43 11.29
CA LEU A 7 -13.31 -8.50 12.28
C LEU A 7 -13.23 -9.90 12.94
N ALA A 8 -14.36 -10.48 13.31
CA ALA A 8 -14.40 -11.83 13.87
C ALA A 8 -13.85 -12.88 12.88
N ARG A 9 -14.15 -12.74 11.59
CA ARG A 9 -13.56 -13.61 10.55
C ARG A 9 -12.06 -13.45 10.41
N ARG A 10 -11.55 -12.21 10.46
CA ARG A 10 -10.10 -11.95 10.39
C ARG A 10 -9.37 -12.62 11.58
N VAL A 11 -9.92 -12.46 12.77
CA VAL A 11 -9.40 -13.13 13.98
C VAL A 11 -9.44 -14.65 13.80
N GLN A 12 -10.54 -15.21 13.30
CA GLN A 12 -10.63 -16.64 13.08
C GLN A 12 -9.61 -17.15 12.07
N ARG A 13 -9.38 -16.44 10.98
CA ARG A 13 -8.33 -16.80 9.99
C ARG A 13 -6.93 -16.80 10.62
N VAL A 14 -6.65 -15.87 11.53
CA VAL A 14 -5.37 -15.85 12.26
C VAL A 14 -5.27 -17.07 13.20
N ARG A 15 -6.35 -17.42 13.90
CA ARG A 15 -6.39 -18.60 14.78
C ARG A 15 -6.25 -19.90 14.01
N ASP A 16 -6.88 -20.00 12.83
CA ASP A 16 -6.73 -21.16 11.94
C ASP A 16 -5.27 -21.31 11.47
N LEU A 17 -4.63 -20.21 11.09
CA LEU A 17 -3.21 -20.16 10.77
C LEU A 17 -2.35 -20.62 11.96
N MET A 18 -2.63 -20.14 13.17
CA MET A 18 -1.91 -20.54 14.37
C MET A 18 -2.02 -22.05 14.60
N ALA A 19 -3.22 -22.62 14.45
CA ALA A 19 -3.46 -24.05 14.60
C ALA A 19 -2.69 -24.87 13.54
N GLU A 20 -2.71 -24.42 12.28
CA GLU A 20 -1.97 -25.04 11.17
C GLU A 20 -0.46 -25.06 11.41
N ARG A 21 0.09 -23.96 11.94
CA ARG A 21 1.53 -23.77 12.18
C ARG A 21 2.00 -24.30 13.54
N GLY A 22 1.10 -24.63 14.44
CA GLY A 22 1.42 -25.04 15.80
C GLY A 22 1.93 -23.88 16.68
N TYR A 23 1.41 -22.67 16.48
CA TYR A 23 1.71 -21.50 17.29
C TYR A 23 0.75 -21.42 18.48
N ASP A 24 1.29 -21.29 19.69
CA ASP A 24 0.48 -21.03 20.90
C ASP A 24 0.05 -19.56 20.96
N ALA A 25 0.91 -18.65 20.47
CA ALA A 25 0.63 -17.22 20.40
C ALA A 25 1.33 -16.57 19.21
N ILE A 26 0.84 -15.37 18.85
CA ILE A 26 1.47 -14.46 17.87
C ILE A 26 1.68 -13.11 18.54
N ILE A 27 2.85 -12.51 18.31
CA ILE A 27 3.17 -11.11 18.64
C ILE A 27 3.20 -10.30 17.36
N LEU A 28 2.36 -9.26 17.29
CA LEU A 28 2.27 -8.31 16.19
C LEU A 28 2.61 -6.90 16.66
N ARG A 29 3.38 -6.17 15.85
CA ARG A 29 3.73 -4.78 16.06
C ARG A 29 3.58 -3.91 14.80
N ASN A 30 3.44 -4.52 13.63
CA ASN A 30 3.18 -3.82 12.39
C ASN A 30 1.81 -3.13 12.45
N ASN A 31 1.78 -1.81 12.35
CA ASN A 31 0.55 -1.03 12.45
C ASN A 31 -0.53 -1.42 11.41
N PRO A 32 -0.21 -1.66 10.13
CA PRO A 32 -1.18 -2.22 9.17
C PRO A 32 -1.82 -3.53 9.61
N ASP A 33 -1.04 -4.48 10.15
CA ASP A 33 -1.57 -5.76 10.64
C ASP A 33 -2.45 -5.56 11.88
N LEU A 34 -2.02 -4.70 12.80
CA LEU A 34 -2.82 -4.32 13.97
C LEU A 34 -4.12 -3.62 13.56
N ARG A 35 -4.07 -2.68 12.61
CA ARG A 35 -5.23 -2.00 12.05
C ARG A 35 -6.21 -2.98 11.42
N TRP A 36 -5.71 -3.92 10.61
CA TRP A 36 -6.52 -4.94 9.95
C TRP A 36 -7.24 -5.83 10.95
N LEU A 37 -6.53 -6.22 12.01
CA LEU A 37 -7.04 -7.20 12.97
C LEU A 37 -7.96 -6.57 14.03
N THR A 38 -7.66 -5.33 14.46
CA THR A 38 -8.45 -4.63 15.49
C THR A 38 -9.63 -3.86 14.92
N GLY A 39 -9.56 -3.42 13.68
CA GLY A 39 -10.53 -2.49 13.10
C GLY A 39 -10.40 -1.05 13.60
N ALA A 40 -9.39 -0.73 14.42
CA ALA A 40 -9.22 0.60 15.01
C ALA A 40 -8.73 1.63 13.99
N VAL A 41 -9.69 2.37 13.41
CA VAL A 41 -9.43 3.37 12.35
C VAL A 41 -8.69 4.57 12.92
N ARG A 42 -7.60 5.01 12.25
CA ARG A 42 -6.83 6.20 12.60
C ARG A 42 -6.30 6.21 14.05
N CYS A 43 -5.97 5.03 14.56
CA CYS A 43 -5.36 4.86 15.88
C CYS A 43 -3.85 4.56 15.79
N PHE A 44 -3.30 4.41 14.60
CA PHE A 44 -1.91 4.05 14.35
C PHE A 44 -1.20 5.17 13.63
N ASP A 45 0.00 5.48 14.07
CA ASP A 45 0.92 6.42 13.45
C ASP A 45 2.30 5.75 13.24
N ASP A 46 3.31 6.51 12.86
CA ASP A 46 4.65 5.98 12.59
C ASP A 46 5.42 5.53 13.86
N GLU A 47 4.86 5.77 15.08
CA GLU A 47 5.51 5.35 16.31
C GLU A 47 5.22 3.87 16.63
N PRO A 48 6.24 3.08 16.99
CA PRO A 48 6.08 1.67 17.34
C PRO A 48 5.55 1.50 18.78
N ALA A 49 4.45 2.17 19.11
CA ALA A 49 3.89 2.24 20.46
C ALA A 49 3.04 1.02 20.86
N HIS A 50 2.66 0.19 19.87
CA HIS A 50 1.68 -0.86 20.07
C HIS A 50 2.28 -2.26 19.96
N VAL A 51 1.71 -3.20 20.74
CA VAL A 51 1.99 -4.63 20.58
C VAL A 51 0.72 -5.43 20.84
N ALA A 52 0.36 -6.32 19.93
CA ALA A 52 -0.70 -7.29 20.15
C ALA A 52 -0.13 -8.66 20.54
N PHE A 53 -0.83 -9.33 21.43
CA PHE A 53 -0.60 -10.72 21.81
C PHE A 53 -1.90 -11.49 21.54
N VAL A 54 -1.85 -12.37 20.55
CA VAL A 54 -3.00 -13.14 20.05
C VAL A 54 -2.81 -14.60 20.39
N THR A 55 -3.82 -15.21 21.03
CA THR A 55 -3.89 -16.64 21.29
C THR A 55 -5.18 -17.25 20.74
N GLN A 56 -5.37 -18.55 20.86
CA GLN A 56 -6.63 -19.21 20.49
C GLN A 56 -7.82 -18.65 21.26
N ASP A 57 -7.60 -18.19 22.50
CA ASP A 57 -8.69 -17.84 23.43
C ASP A 57 -8.72 -16.32 23.74
N SER A 58 -7.65 -15.58 23.49
CA SER A 58 -7.54 -14.17 23.89
C SER A 58 -6.95 -13.27 22.81
N LEU A 59 -7.38 -12.00 22.85
CA LEU A 59 -6.87 -10.91 22.02
C LEU A 59 -6.47 -9.79 22.99
N ARG A 60 -5.19 -9.44 23.03
CA ARG A 60 -4.66 -8.41 23.91
C ARG A 60 -3.88 -7.38 23.12
N LEU A 61 -4.13 -6.11 23.38
CA LEU A 61 -3.42 -4.99 22.80
C LEU A 61 -2.80 -4.14 23.91
N HIS A 62 -1.49 -4.04 23.91
CA HIS A 62 -0.77 -3.11 24.76
C HIS A 62 -0.48 -1.82 24.01
N THR A 63 -0.72 -0.70 24.67
CA THR A 63 -0.49 0.64 24.15
C THR A 63 -0.12 1.59 25.30
N ASP A 64 0.15 2.85 25.00
CA ASP A 64 0.37 3.87 26.02
C ASP A 64 -0.82 4.85 26.17
N SER A 65 -0.70 5.77 27.12
CA SER A 65 -1.77 6.72 27.47
C SER A 65 -2.18 7.67 26.34
N ARG A 66 -1.34 7.87 25.34
CA ARG A 66 -1.62 8.73 24.16
C ARG A 66 -2.72 8.14 23.28
N TYR A 67 -2.80 6.82 23.19
CA TYR A 67 -3.66 6.11 22.26
C TYR A 67 -4.80 5.34 22.93
N TYR A 68 -4.69 5.04 24.23
CA TYR A 68 -5.61 4.17 24.96
C TYR A 68 -7.09 4.56 24.79
N ASN A 69 -7.41 5.84 24.98
CA ASN A 69 -8.80 6.31 24.84
C ASN A 69 -9.29 6.23 23.39
N SER A 70 -8.42 6.48 22.40
CA SER A 70 -8.77 6.37 20.99
C SER A 70 -9.09 4.92 20.62
N PHE A 71 -8.34 3.95 21.14
CA PHE A 71 -8.67 2.54 20.95
C PHE A 71 -10.01 2.15 21.58
N LEU A 72 -10.29 2.58 22.81
CA LEU A 72 -11.58 2.31 23.46
C LEU A 72 -12.75 2.87 22.65
N GLU A 73 -12.61 4.12 22.18
CA GLU A 73 -13.64 4.77 21.36
C GLU A 73 -13.86 4.05 20.02
N ARG A 74 -12.79 3.72 19.31
CA ARG A 74 -12.86 3.16 17.95
C ARG A 74 -13.24 1.69 17.91
N MET A 75 -12.81 0.91 18.89
CA MET A 75 -13.12 -0.51 18.97
C MET A 75 -14.47 -0.79 19.62
N GLY A 76 -14.97 0.13 20.45
CA GLY A 76 -16.26 0.03 21.12
C GLY A 76 -16.27 -0.95 22.28
N GLU A 77 -17.35 -0.87 23.09
CA GLU A 77 -17.52 -1.68 24.31
C GLU A 77 -17.68 -3.18 24.02
N ASP A 78 -18.20 -3.54 22.85
CA ASP A 78 -18.43 -4.93 22.44
C ASP A 78 -17.17 -5.59 21.84
N SER A 79 -16.02 -4.91 21.88
CA SER A 79 -14.77 -5.45 21.36
C SER A 79 -14.31 -6.67 22.15
N SER A 80 -13.88 -7.71 21.46
CA SER A 80 -13.23 -8.88 22.07
C SER A 80 -11.78 -8.64 22.51
N TRP A 81 -11.23 -7.45 22.22
CA TRP A 81 -9.88 -7.08 22.60
C TRP A 81 -9.79 -6.55 24.02
N LEU A 82 -8.83 -7.06 24.77
CA LEU A 82 -8.43 -6.51 26.07
C LEU A 82 -7.31 -5.50 25.85
N ILE A 83 -7.62 -4.23 26.04
CA ILE A 83 -6.66 -3.15 25.86
C ILE A 83 -5.96 -2.88 27.20
N ASP A 84 -4.63 -2.91 27.18
CA ASP A 84 -3.77 -2.77 28.35
C ASP A 84 -2.88 -1.52 28.19
N MET A 85 -2.88 -0.67 29.22
CA MET A 85 -2.10 0.57 29.29
C MET A 85 -1.08 0.52 30.44
N GLN A 86 -0.39 -0.58 30.64
CA GLN A 86 0.63 -0.67 31.68
C GLN A 86 1.87 0.15 31.30
N THR A 87 2.43 0.85 32.31
CA THR A 87 3.66 1.64 32.13
C THR A 87 4.90 0.74 32.21
N ILE A 88 4.96 -0.27 31.35
CA ILE A 88 6.10 -1.18 31.21
C ILE A 88 6.52 -1.26 29.75
N ALA A 89 7.77 -1.61 29.50
CA ALA A 89 8.27 -1.75 28.14
C ALA A 89 7.54 -2.88 27.40
N ALA A 90 7.28 -2.69 26.12
CA ALA A 90 6.57 -3.66 25.27
C ALA A 90 7.18 -5.09 25.30
N PRO A 91 8.52 -5.28 25.29
CA PRO A 91 9.13 -6.60 25.46
C PRO A 91 8.81 -7.26 26.82
N GLU A 92 8.86 -6.48 27.89
CA GLU A 92 8.51 -6.95 29.26
C GLU A 92 7.03 -7.35 29.37
N TRP A 93 6.15 -6.54 28.78
CA TRP A 93 4.74 -6.85 28.70
C TRP A 93 4.48 -8.16 27.94
N ALA A 94 5.11 -8.31 26.78
CA ALA A 94 4.99 -9.52 25.95
C ALA A 94 5.51 -10.77 26.70
N ALA A 95 6.66 -10.67 27.38
CA ALA A 95 7.21 -11.76 28.19
C ALA A 95 6.25 -12.14 29.32
N ALA A 96 5.61 -11.18 30.00
CA ALA A 96 4.60 -11.46 31.03
C ALA A 96 3.37 -12.17 30.46
N ARG A 97 2.98 -11.92 29.21
CA ARG A 97 1.88 -12.65 28.54
C ARG A 97 2.30 -14.07 28.19
N ILE A 98 3.50 -14.26 27.65
CA ILE A 98 4.08 -15.59 27.37
C ILE A 98 4.06 -16.44 28.64
N GLU A 99 4.46 -15.88 29.78
CA GLU A 99 4.47 -16.54 31.07
C GLU A 99 3.05 -16.91 31.54
N SER A 100 2.14 -15.93 31.56
CA SER A 100 0.76 -16.13 32.06
C SER A 100 -0.01 -17.18 31.26
N ASP A 101 0.17 -17.19 29.94
CA ASP A 101 -0.54 -18.09 29.04
C ASP A 101 0.24 -19.39 28.79
N ARG A 102 1.43 -19.53 29.40
CA ARG A 102 2.34 -20.69 29.26
C ARG A 102 2.66 -21.05 27.80
N ALA A 103 2.73 -20.03 26.95
CA ALA A 103 3.01 -20.23 25.54
C ALA A 103 4.44 -20.72 25.31
N ARG A 104 4.59 -21.77 24.48
CA ARG A 104 5.88 -22.40 24.18
C ARG A 104 6.39 -22.07 22.77
N VAL A 105 5.48 -21.83 21.83
CA VAL A 105 5.79 -21.45 20.46
C VAL A 105 5.07 -20.15 20.15
N VAL A 106 5.82 -19.05 20.19
CA VAL A 106 5.27 -17.69 20.00
C VAL A 106 5.84 -17.11 18.71
N ALA A 107 5.00 -17.03 17.69
CA ALA A 107 5.44 -16.48 16.41
C ALA A 107 5.58 -14.96 16.47
N ILE A 108 6.64 -14.45 15.85
CA ILE A 108 7.00 -13.04 15.86
C ILE A 108 6.80 -12.47 14.45
N GLU A 109 6.12 -11.36 14.37
CA GLU A 109 5.94 -10.59 13.15
C GLU A 109 7.29 -10.16 12.56
N ASP A 110 7.38 -10.14 11.21
CA ASP A 110 8.67 -10.07 10.49
C ASP A 110 9.35 -8.70 10.56
N THR A 111 8.61 -7.61 10.82
CA THR A 111 9.13 -6.23 10.80
C THR A 111 9.55 -5.72 12.19
N VAL A 112 9.43 -6.54 13.25
CA VAL A 112 9.93 -6.14 14.56
C VAL A 112 11.42 -5.81 14.50
N SER A 113 11.83 -4.77 15.23
CA SER A 113 13.25 -4.43 15.31
C SER A 113 14.06 -5.52 16.00
N VAL A 114 15.32 -5.68 15.61
CA VAL A 114 16.26 -6.60 16.28
C VAL A 114 16.31 -6.29 17.77
N SER A 115 16.32 -5.00 18.15
CA SER A 115 16.33 -4.60 19.57
C SER A 115 15.11 -5.11 20.32
N PHE A 116 13.89 -4.97 19.75
CA PHE A 116 12.69 -5.53 20.40
C PHE A 116 12.80 -7.03 20.62
N LEU A 117 13.28 -7.77 19.62
CA LEU A 117 13.41 -9.24 19.72
C LEU A 117 14.47 -9.63 20.78
N ASP A 118 15.58 -8.92 20.85
CA ASP A 118 16.62 -9.21 21.83
C ASP A 118 16.17 -8.83 23.25
N ASP A 119 15.51 -7.70 23.43
CA ASP A 119 14.91 -7.30 24.71
C ASP A 119 13.83 -8.30 25.17
N LEU A 120 13.02 -8.82 24.25
CA LEU A 120 12.04 -9.87 24.55
C LEU A 120 12.72 -11.15 25.04
N LYS A 121 13.81 -11.58 24.38
CA LYS A 121 14.59 -12.75 24.83
C LYS A 121 15.18 -12.55 26.22
N VAL A 122 15.72 -11.34 26.50
CA VAL A 122 16.23 -10.99 27.83
C VAL A 122 15.13 -11.03 28.86
N ALA A 123 13.95 -10.44 28.57
CA ALA A 123 12.80 -10.44 29.47
C ALA A 123 12.29 -11.87 29.74
N CYS A 124 12.22 -12.72 28.71
CA CYS A 124 11.88 -14.13 28.88
C CYS A 124 12.90 -14.89 29.75
N SER A 125 14.20 -14.69 29.49
CA SER A 125 15.27 -15.30 30.27
C SER A 125 15.23 -14.89 31.75
N ALA A 126 15.02 -13.61 32.04
CA ALA A 126 14.91 -13.08 33.40
C ALA A 126 13.73 -13.70 34.18
N ARG A 127 12.69 -14.13 33.48
CA ARG A 127 11.50 -14.80 34.04
C ARG A 127 11.61 -16.33 34.06
N GLY A 128 12.72 -16.90 33.57
CA GLY A 128 12.89 -18.34 33.44
C GLY A 128 11.98 -18.98 32.37
N ILE A 129 11.49 -18.22 31.41
CA ILE A 129 10.62 -18.68 30.34
C ILE A 129 11.46 -19.35 29.25
N ALA A 130 11.12 -20.60 28.91
CA ALA A 130 11.68 -21.31 27.77
C ALA A 130 10.62 -21.38 26.66
N CYS A 131 10.74 -20.55 25.62
CA CYS A 131 9.85 -20.57 24.45
C CYS A 131 10.63 -20.48 23.14
N LEU A 132 10.03 -20.95 22.06
CA LEU A 132 10.51 -20.74 20.70
C LEU A 132 9.89 -19.46 20.14
N LEU A 133 10.67 -18.68 19.40
CA LEU A 133 10.23 -17.43 18.79
C LEU A 133 10.43 -17.48 17.26
N PRO A 134 9.66 -18.34 16.54
CA PRO A 134 9.74 -18.40 15.09
C PRO A 134 9.20 -17.13 14.44
N ARG A 135 9.67 -16.83 13.22
CA ARG A 135 9.11 -15.74 12.40
C ARG A 135 7.80 -16.16 11.74
N LEU A 136 6.90 -15.20 11.52
CA LEU A 136 5.64 -15.41 10.79
C LEU A 136 5.81 -15.60 9.27
N HIS A 137 6.97 -15.23 8.69
CA HIS A 137 7.23 -15.36 7.27
C HIS A 137 6.13 -14.73 6.38
N SER A 138 5.67 -13.55 6.75
CA SER A 138 4.60 -12.79 6.08
C SER A 138 3.24 -13.51 6.05
N ASP A 139 2.98 -14.42 6.96
CA ASP A 139 1.72 -15.16 6.98
C ASP A 139 0.50 -14.23 7.19
N ILE A 140 0.61 -13.19 8.05
CA ILE A 140 -0.48 -12.20 8.23
C ILE A 140 -0.66 -11.34 6.98
N VAL A 141 0.43 -10.88 6.35
CA VAL A 141 0.37 -10.13 5.10
C VAL A 141 -0.37 -10.92 4.01
N ARG A 142 -0.15 -12.25 3.95
CA ARG A 142 -0.88 -13.12 3.01
C ARG A 142 -2.39 -13.17 3.28
N LEU A 143 -2.81 -13.08 4.54
CA LEU A 143 -4.22 -13.00 4.89
C LEU A 143 -4.87 -11.70 4.41
N ARG A 144 -4.09 -10.62 4.24
CA ARG A 144 -4.55 -9.31 3.78
C ARG A 144 -4.61 -9.19 2.25
N ILE A 145 -4.00 -10.10 1.48
CA ILE A 145 -3.96 -10.05 0.01
C ILE A 145 -5.37 -9.91 -0.58
N VAL A 146 -6.30 -10.75 -0.12
CA VAL A 146 -7.70 -10.76 -0.59
C VAL A 146 -8.50 -9.79 0.27
N LYS A 147 -8.97 -8.72 -0.35
CA LYS A 147 -9.76 -7.68 0.28
C LYS A 147 -11.24 -8.07 0.35
N SER A 148 -11.89 -7.67 1.45
CA SER A 148 -13.34 -7.73 1.57
C SER A 148 -14.02 -6.61 0.77
N GLU A 149 -15.30 -6.74 0.51
CA GLU A 149 -16.08 -5.70 -0.17
C GLU A 149 -16.08 -4.36 0.60
N SER A 150 -16.03 -4.40 1.93
CA SER A 150 -15.91 -3.19 2.76
C SER A 150 -14.56 -2.50 2.57
N GLU A 151 -13.46 -3.26 2.54
CA GLU A 151 -12.11 -2.73 2.26
C GLU A 151 -12.05 -2.11 0.85
N ILE A 152 -12.55 -2.83 -0.17
CA ILE A 152 -12.64 -2.32 -1.55
C ILE A 152 -13.48 -1.04 -1.60
N GLY A 153 -14.56 -0.96 -0.82
CA GLY A 153 -15.39 0.24 -0.71
C GLY A 153 -14.62 1.47 -0.20
N LEU A 154 -13.73 1.29 0.79
CA LEU A 154 -12.86 2.36 1.30
C LEU A 154 -11.81 2.78 0.27
N MET A 155 -11.18 1.81 -0.39
CA MET A 155 -10.20 2.06 -1.45
C MET A 155 -10.83 2.79 -2.65
N ARG A 156 -12.06 2.42 -3.04
CA ARG A 156 -12.84 3.13 -4.07
C ARG A 156 -13.13 4.58 -3.66
N ARG A 157 -13.36 4.83 -2.37
CA ARG A 157 -13.55 6.19 -1.87
C ARG A 157 -12.25 7.00 -1.92
N ALA A 158 -11.12 6.41 -1.51
CA ALA A 158 -9.80 7.01 -1.63
C ALA A 158 -9.49 7.37 -3.10
N GLN A 159 -9.73 6.42 -4.03
CA GLN A 159 -9.49 6.65 -5.45
C GLN A 159 -10.38 7.75 -6.05
N ALA A 160 -11.62 7.84 -5.63
CA ALA A 160 -12.50 8.90 -6.11
C ALA A 160 -11.97 10.31 -5.76
N ILE A 161 -11.28 10.47 -4.63
CA ILE A 161 -10.62 11.73 -4.26
C ILE A 161 -9.42 12.00 -5.18
N THR A 162 -8.63 10.96 -5.48
CA THR A 162 -7.47 11.03 -6.37
C THR A 162 -7.88 11.38 -7.80
N ASP A 163 -8.96 10.76 -8.31
CA ASP A 163 -9.52 11.10 -9.63
C ASP A 163 -10.00 12.57 -9.71
N LEU A 164 -10.68 13.07 -8.66
CA LEU A 164 -11.09 14.47 -8.58
C LEU A 164 -9.88 15.42 -8.58
N ALA A 165 -8.80 15.04 -7.89
CA ALA A 165 -7.56 15.81 -7.87
C ALA A 165 -6.90 15.89 -9.25
N PHE A 166 -7.01 14.83 -10.08
CA PHE A 166 -6.53 14.86 -11.46
C PHE A 166 -7.27 15.88 -12.31
N GLU A 167 -8.59 15.89 -12.26
CA GLU A 167 -9.38 16.86 -13.04
C GLU A 167 -9.09 18.29 -12.57
N HIS A 168 -8.92 18.50 -11.26
CA HIS A 168 -8.56 19.80 -10.70
C HIS A 168 -7.20 20.26 -11.19
N ILE A 169 -6.16 19.42 -11.06
CA ILE A 169 -4.78 19.80 -11.38
C ILE A 169 -4.60 20.07 -12.87
N CYS A 170 -5.31 19.36 -13.74
CA CYS A 170 -5.30 19.65 -15.19
C CYS A 170 -5.76 21.07 -15.52
N GLY A 171 -6.64 21.67 -14.71
CA GLY A 171 -7.04 23.07 -14.85
C GLY A 171 -6.07 24.06 -14.22
N PHE A 172 -5.13 23.60 -13.40
CA PHE A 172 -4.16 24.44 -12.69
C PHE A 172 -2.80 24.50 -13.39
N ILE A 173 -2.35 23.40 -13.99
CA ILE A 173 -1.02 23.26 -14.62
C ILE A 173 -0.87 24.24 -15.78
N ARG A 174 0.27 24.94 -15.81
CA ARG A 174 0.73 25.78 -16.92
C ARG A 174 2.24 26.00 -16.84
N ALA A 175 2.83 26.42 -17.93
CA ALA A 175 4.21 26.87 -17.94
C ALA A 175 4.45 28.00 -16.92
N GLY A 176 5.62 28.01 -16.30
CA GLY A 176 6.01 28.98 -15.27
C GLY A 176 5.72 28.54 -13.83
N LEU A 177 4.95 27.49 -13.58
CA LEU A 177 4.80 26.89 -12.25
C LEU A 177 5.98 25.95 -11.96
N SER A 178 6.29 25.73 -10.68
CA SER A 178 7.27 24.73 -10.28
C SER A 178 6.61 23.39 -9.94
N GLU A 179 7.38 22.30 -9.99
CA GLU A 179 6.92 20.97 -9.53
C GLU A 179 6.42 21.02 -8.09
N GLN A 180 7.10 21.78 -7.21
CA GLN A 180 6.70 21.95 -5.81
C GLN A 180 5.34 22.67 -5.68
N GLN A 181 5.03 23.64 -6.55
CA GLN A 181 3.73 24.29 -6.54
C GLN A 181 2.61 23.35 -6.98
N LEU A 182 2.85 22.51 -8.00
CA LEU A 182 1.90 21.49 -8.41
C LEU A 182 1.65 20.47 -7.31
N ARG A 183 2.73 19.98 -6.68
CA ARG A 183 2.63 19.05 -5.54
C ARG A 183 1.76 19.66 -4.43
N ALA A 184 2.06 20.89 -4.01
CA ALA A 184 1.33 21.55 -2.93
C ALA A 184 -0.16 21.70 -3.26
N GLU A 185 -0.50 22.00 -4.52
CA GLU A 185 -1.88 22.10 -4.98
C GLU A 185 -2.60 20.76 -4.95
N LEU A 186 -1.99 19.69 -5.47
CA LEU A 186 -2.54 18.32 -5.43
C LEU A 186 -2.81 17.87 -4.00
N GLU A 187 -1.82 17.98 -3.12
CA GLU A 187 -1.91 17.54 -1.72
C GLU A 187 -3.00 18.32 -0.97
N SER A 188 -3.01 19.66 -1.12
CA SER A 188 -4.01 20.51 -0.49
C SER A 188 -5.42 20.20 -0.99
N PHE A 189 -5.58 19.94 -2.29
CA PHE A 189 -6.87 19.61 -2.87
C PHE A 189 -7.39 18.27 -2.32
N MET A 190 -6.57 17.22 -2.31
CA MET A 190 -6.99 15.90 -1.78
C MET A 190 -7.43 16.00 -0.32
N LEU A 191 -6.64 16.67 0.54
CA LEU A 191 -6.97 16.86 1.95
C LEU A 191 -8.26 17.69 2.14
N ALA A 192 -8.45 18.74 1.35
CA ALA A 192 -9.67 19.57 1.38
C ALA A 192 -10.92 18.82 0.90
N ASN A 193 -10.77 17.74 0.10
CA ASN A 193 -11.85 16.97 -0.47
C ASN A 193 -12.09 15.61 0.21
N GLY A 194 -11.55 15.45 1.44
CA GLY A 194 -11.91 14.36 2.34
C GLY A 194 -10.90 13.22 2.41
N ALA A 195 -9.69 13.41 1.91
CA ALA A 195 -8.59 12.52 2.26
C ALA A 195 -8.20 12.74 3.73
N ASP A 196 -8.01 11.67 4.45
CA ASP A 196 -7.52 11.71 5.83
C ASP A 196 -6.02 11.94 5.91
N ALA A 197 -5.31 11.50 4.88
CA ALA A 197 -3.87 11.60 4.70
C ALA A 197 -3.53 11.48 3.21
N LEU A 198 -2.26 11.68 2.88
CA LEU A 198 -1.71 11.26 1.59
C LEU A 198 -1.34 9.78 1.66
N SER A 199 -1.48 9.05 0.55
CA SER A 199 -1.07 7.65 0.47
C SER A 199 0.45 7.48 0.60
N PHE A 200 1.20 8.39 -0.01
CA PHE A 200 2.66 8.41 -0.05
C PHE A 200 3.16 9.82 -0.42
N GLU A 201 4.48 10.00 -0.48
CA GLU A 201 5.08 11.26 -0.89
C GLU A 201 4.78 11.51 -2.39
N THR A 202 3.96 12.51 -2.68
CA THR A 202 3.52 12.86 -4.03
C THR A 202 4.69 13.13 -4.97
N ILE A 203 4.71 12.47 -6.11
CA ILE A 203 5.68 12.71 -7.19
C ILE A 203 5.05 13.68 -8.20
N VAL A 204 5.76 14.76 -8.49
CA VAL A 204 5.53 15.62 -9.65
C VAL A 204 6.87 15.84 -10.33
N ALA A 205 7.01 15.37 -11.55
CA ALA A 205 8.26 15.40 -12.28
C ALA A 205 8.06 15.85 -13.73
N ALA A 206 8.60 17.00 -14.06
CA ALA A 206 8.43 17.64 -15.36
C ALA A 206 9.71 17.60 -16.20
N GLY A 207 9.55 17.51 -17.52
CA GLY A 207 10.66 17.49 -18.47
C GLY A 207 11.73 16.47 -18.10
N PRO A 208 13.03 16.84 -17.98
CA PRO A 208 14.10 15.91 -17.67
C PRO A 208 13.97 15.16 -16.33
N ASN A 209 13.30 15.77 -15.32
CA ASN A 209 13.05 15.09 -14.03
C ASN A 209 12.10 13.90 -14.18
N GLY A 210 11.16 13.98 -15.12
CA GLY A 210 10.24 12.88 -15.42
C GLY A 210 10.93 11.59 -15.88
N ALA A 211 12.20 11.67 -16.29
CA ALA A 211 13.01 10.50 -16.62
C ALA A 211 13.48 9.69 -15.38
N ASN A 212 13.15 10.14 -14.17
CA ASN A 212 13.42 9.41 -12.94
C ASN A 212 12.10 8.88 -12.34
N PRO A 213 11.90 7.55 -12.26
CA PRO A 213 10.66 6.97 -11.74
C PRO A 213 10.30 7.41 -10.32
N HIS A 214 11.30 7.63 -9.45
CA HIS A 214 11.14 8.11 -8.09
C HIS A 214 11.67 9.54 -7.89
N ALA A 215 11.36 10.41 -8.87
CA ALA A 215 11.72 11.82 -8.78
C ALA A 215 11.04 12.47 -7.56
N ARG A 216 11.79 13.35 -6.90
CA ARG A 216 11.21 14.23 -5.88
C ARG A 216 10.89 15.58 -6.50
N PRO A 217 9.70 16.16 -6.23
CA PRO A 217 9.33 17.47 -6.72
C PRO A 217 10.38 18.53 -6.35
N SER A 218 10.88 19.22 -7.34
CA SER A 218 11.97 20.19 -7.22
C SER A 218 11.51 21.63 -7.51
N GLY A 219 12.45 22.57 -7.49
CA GLY A 219 12.21 23.93 -7.97
C GLY A 219 12.25 24.07 -9.50
N TYR A 220 12.27 22.96 -10.26
CA TYR A 220 12.21 23.01 -11.72
C TYR A 220 10.96 23.76 -12.18
N ILE A 221 11.15 24.71 -13.07
CA ILE A 221 10.07 25.52 -13.66
C ILE A 221 9.61 24.85 -14.94
N ILE A 222 8.36 24.45 -14.96
CA ILE A 222 7.71 23.76 -16.08
C ILE A 222 7.71 24.66 -17.30
N GLN A 223 8.06 24.08 -18.45
CA GLN A 223 8.14 24.75 -19.75
C GLN A 223 7.04 24.27 -20.69
N GLU A 224 6.76 25.07 -21.72
CA GLU A 224 5.99 24.60 -22.89
C GLU A 224 6.66 23.39 -23.52
N GLY A 225 5.89 22.34 -23.82
CA GLY A 225 6.36 21.08 -24.36
C GLY A 225 6.81 20.05 -23.29
N ASP A 226 6.80 20.38 -22.00
CA ASP A 226 7.16 19.42 -20.97
C ASP A 226 6.09 18.33 -20.78
N MET A 227 6.53 17.08 -20.73
CA MET A 227 5.76 15.98 -20.14
C MET A 227 5.86 16.08 -18.61
N VAL A 228 4.73 16.00 -17.92
CA VAL A 228 4.66 16.07 -16.45
C VAL A 228 4.07 14.77 -15.93
N VAL A 229 4.91 13.97 -15.30
CA VAL A 229 4.50 12.75 -14.58
C VAL A 229 4.03 13.16 -13.19
N MET A 230 2.81 12.78 -12.84
CA MET A 230 2.22 13.01 -11.52
C MET A 230 1.77 11.65 -10.97
N ASP A 231 2.35 11.26 -9.83
CA ASP A 231 2.06 10.01 -9.13
C ASP A 231 1.70 10.36 -7.68
N TYR A 232 0.47 10.05 -7.30
CA TYR A 232 -0.12 10.47 -6.04
C TYR A 232 -1.35 9.64 -5.69
N GLY A 233 -1.69 9.64 -4.42
CA GLY A 233 -2.86 8.95 -3.91
C GLY A 233 -3.39 9.57 -2.63
N ALA A 234 -4.69 9.40 -2.40
CA ALA A 234 -5.36 9.77 -1.16
C ALA A 234 -5.42 8.58 -0.21
N GLY A 235 -5.23 8.83 1.09
CA GLY A 235 -5.55 7.91 2.17
C GLY A 235 -6.98 8.19 2.68
N TYR A 236 -7.79 7.14 2.85
CA TYR A 236 -9.13 7.23 3.41
C TYR A 236 -9.39 6.10 4.40
N LEU A 237 -9.60 6.45 5.67
CA LEU A 237 -9.78 5.51 6.78
C LEU A 237 -8.68 4.43 6.81
N ASP A 238 -7.42 4.86 6.64
CA ASP A 238 -6.18 4.09 6.60
C ASP A 238 -5.98 3.22 5.33
N TYR A 239 -6.92 3.21 4.37
CA TYR A 239 -6.72 2.57 3.07
C TYR A 239 -6.20 3.56 2.04
N HIS A 240 -5.32 3.05 1.18
CA HIS A 240 -4.62 3.83 0.17
C HIS A 240 -5.29 3.75 -1.20
N SER A 241 -5.16 4.81 -1.99
CA SER A 241 -5.28 4.79 -3.45
C SER A 241 -3.94 5.09 -4.09
N ASP A 242 -3.85 4.79 -5.38
CA ASP A 242 -2.63 4.94 -6.17
C ASP A 242 -2.96 5.25 -7.62
N MET A 243 -2.34 6.29 -8.18
CA MET A 243 -2.55 6.65 -9.57
C MET A 243 -1.41 7.50 -10.12
N THR A 244 -0.88 7.08 -11.26
CA THR A 244 -0.01 7.94 -12.08
C THR A 244 -0.73 8.39 -13.34
N ARG A 245 -0.63 9.68 -13.64
CA ARG A 245 -0.97 10.25 -14.95
C ARG A 245 0.15 11.15 -15.45
N THR A 246 0.39 11.07 -16.75
CA THR A 246 1.31 11.98 -17.43
C THR A 246 0.52 12.90 -18.34
N VAL A 247 0.78 14.20 -18.25
CA VAL A 247 0.17 15.24 -19.11
C VAL A 247 1.27 15.96 -19.89
N CYS A 248 0.90 16.69 -20.94
CA CYS A 248 1.82 17.57 -21.67
C CYS A 248 1.39 19.03 -21.52
N VAL A 249 2.32 19.91 -21.19
CA VAL A 249 2.09 21.37 -21.18
C VAL A 249 2.31 21.92 -22.58
N GLY A 250 1.23 22.41 -23.21
CA GLY A 250 1.27 22.75 -24.65
C GLY A 250 1.37 21.52 -25.56
N GLU A 251 1.66 21.70 -26.83
CA GLU A 251 1.64 20.64 -27.84
C GLU A 251 2.82 19.64 -27.69
N PRO A 252 2.55 18.34 -27.50
CA PRO A 252 3.59 17.32 -27.44
C PRO A 252 4.23 17.06 -28.79
N GLY A 253 5.55 16.83 -28.78
CA GLY A 253 6.29 16.37 -29.95
C GLY A 253 5.94 14.96 -30.40
N GLU A 254 6.33 14.58 -31.62
CA GLU A 254 6.02 13.25 -32.19
C GLU A 254 6.56 12.08 -31.34
N GLU A 255 7.75 12.22 -30.77
CA GLU A 255 8.31 11.16 -29.92
C GLU A 255 7.60 11.06 -28.58
N GLN A 256 7.20 12.16 -27.98
CA GLN A 256 6.41 12.16 -26.74
C GLN A 256 5.08 11.45 -26.93
N ARG A 257 4.37 11.75 -28.04
CA ARG A 257 3.13 11.03 -28.40
C ARG A 257 3.37 9.54 -28.61
N ARG A 258 4.43 9.18 -29.35
CA ARG A 258 4.78 7.77 -29.59
C ARG A 258 5.10 7.02 -28.29
N VAL A 259 5.91 7.61 -27.40
CA VAL A 259 6.24 7.01 -26.10
C VAL A 259 5.00 6.85 -25.24
N TYR A 260 4.14 7.87 -25.21
CA TYR A 260 2.86 7.82 -24.48
C TYR A 260 1.98 6.68 -24.99
N ASP A 261 1.81 6.56 -26.29
CA ASP A 261 1.00 5.50 -26.91
C ASP A 261 1.56 4.09 -26.62
N VAL A 262 2.88 3.91 -26.57
CA VAL A 262 3.51 2.63 -26.19
C VAL A 262 3.22 2.29 -24.73
N VAL A 263 3.35 3.25 -23.80
CA VAL A 263 3.04 3.05 -22.38
C VAL A 263 1.56 2.72 -22.21
N ARG A 264 0.66 3.45 -22.87
CA ARG A 264 -0.77 3.17 -22.85
C ARG A 264 -1.08 1.76 -23.36
N LEU A 265 -0.50 1.37 -24.50
CA LEU A 265 -0.68 0.02 -25.06
C LEU A 265 -0.20 -1.06 -24.09
N ALA A 266 0.94 -0.84 -23.43
CA ALA A 266 1.47 -1.79 -22.44
C ALA A 266 0.51 -1.91 -21.25
N HIS A 267 -0.01 -0.79 -20.73
CA HIS A 267 -0.99 -0.75 -19.65
C HIS A 267 -2.28 -1.52 -20.03
N GLU A 268 -2.90 -1.15 -21.12
CA GLU A 268 -4.16 -1.75 -21.59
C GLU A 268 -4.02 -3.25 -21.88
N THR A 269 -2.87 -3.66 -22.46
CA THR A 269 -2.55 -5.07 -22.74
C THR A 269 -2.43 -5.88 -21.45
N CYS A 270 -1.75 -5.34 -20.43
CA CYS A 270 -1.59 -6.00 -19.14
C CYS A 270 -2.90 -6.05 -18.36
N ALA A 271 -3.69 -4.97 -18.37
CA ALA A 271 -5.00 -4.92 -17.73
C ALA A 271 -5.96 -5.96 -18.33
N ALA A 272 -5.98 -6.10 -19.65
CA ALA A 272 -6.79 -7.11 -20.33
C ALA A 272 -6.34 -8.56 -20.06
N ALA A 273 -5.04 -8.77 -19.81
CA ALA A 273 -4.47 -10.10 -19.58
C ALA A 273 -4.55 -10.55 -18.11
N LEU A 274 -4.62 -9.61 -17.16
CA LEU A 274 -4.59 -9.93 -15.72
C LEU A 274 -5.91 -10.56 -15.28
N LYS A 275 -5.83 -11.84 -14.88
CA LYS A 275 -6.95 -12.64 -14.38
C LYS A 275 -6.56 -13.38 -13.11
N PRO A 276 -7.53 -13.81 -12.28
CA PRO A 276 -7.24 -14.66 -11.13
C PRO A 276 -6.40 -15.89 -11.52
N GLY A 277 -5.34 -16.16 -10.77
CA GLY A 277 -4.45 -17.28 -11.00
C GLY A 277 -3.30 -17.02 -11.96
N CYS A 278 -3.28 -15.90 -12.72
CA CYS A 278 -2.09 -15.47 -13.44
C CYS A 278 -0.92 -15.24 -12.48
N LYS A 279 0.30 -15.55 -12.89
CA LYS A 279 1.49 -15.21 -12.12
C LYS A 279 1.84 -13.73 -12.33
N GLY A 280 2.19 -13.03 -11.25
CA GLY A 280 2.59 -11.62 -11.36
C GLY A 280 3.76 -11.41 -12.32
N ARG A 281 4.72 -12.34 -12.35
CA ARG A 281 5.83 -12.32 -13.31
C ARG A 281 5.36 -12.35 -14.77
N ASP A 282 4.39 -13.20 -15.11
CA ASP A 282 3.97 -13.37 -16.51
C ASP A 282 3.31 -12.09 -17.05
N ILE A 283 2.55 -11.38 -16.18
CA ILE A 283 1.96 -10.07 -16.55
C ILE A 283 3.05 -8.99 -16.67
N HIS A 284 4.06 -9.00 -15.78
CA HIS A 284 5.21 -8.10 -15.91
C HIS A 284 5.97 -8.33 -17.24
N GLU A 285 6.26 -9.58 -17.60
CA GLU A 285 6.96 -9.94 -18.84
C GLU A 285 6.17 -9.50 -20.09
N LEU A 286 4.84 -9.47 -20.01
CA LEU A 286 4.00 -8.96 -21.09
C LEU A 286 4.22 -7.46 -21.31
N ALA A 287 4.29 -6.64 -20.25
CA ALA A 287 4.64 -5.22 -20.37
C ALA A 287 6.04 -5.02 -20.96
N VAL A 288 7.03 -5.77 -20.43
CA VAL A 288 8.41 -5.74 -20.95
C VAL A 288 8.43 -6.05 -22.44
N LYS A 289 7.66 -7.07 -22.88
CA LYS A 289 7.60 -7.43 -24.31
C LYS A 289 7.03 -6.29 -25.15
N VAL A 290 5.90 -5.70 -24.77
CA VAL A 290 5.27 -4.60 -25.53
C VAL A 290 6.23 -3.42 -25.68
N ILE A 291 6.87 -3.02 -24.57
CA ILE A 291 7.80 -1.89 -24.56
C ILE A 291 9.08 -2.20 -25.35
N THR A 292 9.58 -3.43 -25.27
CA THR A 292 10.79 -3.87 -26.00
C THR A 292 10.53 -3.96 -27.51
N ASP A 293 9.39 -4.50 -27.92
CA ASP A 293 9.01 -4.59 -29.35
C ASP A 293 8.88 -3.20 -29.99
N ALA A 294 8.55 -2.17 -29.20
CA ALA A 294 8.53 -0.77 -29.62
C ALA A 294 9.90 -0.07 -29.60
N GLY A 295 10.97 -0.76 -29.18
CA GLY A 295 12.34 -0.24 -29.15
C GLY A 295 12.73 0.51 -27.85
N TYR A 296 11.95 0.40 -26.79
CA TYR A 296 12.18 1.11 -25.51
C TYR A 296 12.49 0.19 -24.32
N GLY A 297 12.80 -1.09 -24.56
CA GLY A 297 12.96 -2.10 -23.50
C GLY A 297 13.98 -1.75 -22.41
N GLU A 298 15.07 -1.03 -22.75
CA GLU A 298 16.09 -0.60 -21.79
C GLU A 298 15.64 0.56 -20.87
N TYR A 299 14.50 1.17 -21.18
CA TYR A 299 13.95 2.33 -20.45
C TYR A 299 12.79 1.98 -19.51
N PHE A 300 12.50 0.68 -19.31
CA PHE A 300 11.52 0.18 -18.33
C PHE A 300 12.24 -0.71 -17.31
N ASN A 301 12.54 -0.17 -16.13
CA ASN A 301 13.47 -0.76 -15.16
C ASN A 301 12.88 -1.10 -13.80
N HIS A 302 11.53 -1.05 -13.63
CA HIS A 302 10.86 -1.39 -12.37
C HIS A 302 9.82 -2.51 -12.53
N GLY A 303 9.18 -2.93 -11.44
CA GLY A 303 8.06 -3.87 -11.50
C GLY A 303 6.86 -3.25 -12.21
N LEU A 304 6.00 -4.08 -12.79
CA LEU A 304 4.78 -3.59 -13.43
C LEU A 304 3.75 -3.07 -12.42
N GLY A 305 3.84 -3.52 -11.15
CA GLY A 305 2.91 -3.11 -10.13
C GLY A 305 3.02 -3.91 -8.84
N HIS A 306 2.21 -3.54 -7.88
CA HIS A 306 2.19 -4.08 -6.53
C HIS A 306 0.77 -4.14 -5.95
N GLY A 307 0.60 -4.84 -4.85
CA GLY A 307 -0.62 -4.80 -4.07
C GLY A 307 -0.78 -3.46 -3.35
N VAL A 308 -2.02 -3.04 -3.16
CA VAL A 308 -2.39 -1.85 -2.38
C VAL A 308 -3.42 -2.24 -1.34
N GLY A 309 -3.37 -1.62 -0.17
CA GLY A 309 -4.32 -1.86 0.92
C GLY A 309 -4.14 -0.89 2.08
N LEU A 310 -3.82 -1.43 3.24
CA LEU A 310 -3.39 -0.68 4.43
C LEU A 310 -1.90 -0.29 4.37
N GLU A 311 -1.16 -0.87 3.44
CA GLU A 311 0.15 -0.41 3.02
C GLU A 311 0.05 -0.02 1.54
N ILE A 312 0.77 1.04 1.17
CA ILE A 312 0.82 1.43 -0.24
C ILE A 312 1.48 0.35 -1.10
N HIS A 313 2.51 -0.29 -0.57
CA HIS A 313 3.16 -1.43 -1.20
C HIS A 313 2.95 -2.70 -0.37
N GLU A 314 2.07 -3.58 -0.83
CA GLU A 314 1.88 -4.89 -0.21
C GLU A 314 1.83 -6.01 -1.27
N GLN A 315 1.58 -7.24 -0.85
CA GLN A 315 1.38 -8.35 -1.77
C GLN A 315 -0.04 -8.34 -2.35
N PRO A 316 -0.22 -8.88 -3.60
CA PRO A 316 0.77 -9.52 -4.46
C PRO A 316 1.57 -8.50 -5.29
N SER A 317 2.72 -8.87 -5.82
CA SER A 317 3.49 -8.03 -6.74
C SER A 317 3.29 -8.48 -8.19
N LEU A 318 3.25 -7.52 -9.13
CA LEU A 318 3.37 -7.76 -10.56
C LEU A 318 4.80 -7.45 -11.00
N GLY A 319 5.75 -8.28 -10.59
CA GLY A 319 7.18 -8.07 -10.83
C GLY A 319 7.94 -9.33 -11.22
N ARG A 320 9.15 -9.16 -11.76
CA ARG A 320 10.00 -10.23 -12.29
C ARG A 320 10.18 -11.42 -11.34
N LEU A 321 10.21 -11.18 -10.03
CA LEU A 321 10.48 -12.22 -9.04
C LEU A 321 9.21 -12.85 -8.44
N TYR A 322 8.02 -12.36 -8.79
CA TYR A 322 6.78 -12.86 -8.20
C TYR A 322 6.19 -14.00 -9.04
N ASP A 323 6.64 -15.22 -8.75
CA ASP A 323 6.22 -16.46 -9.41
C ASP A 323 5.03 -17.15 -8.72
N LYS A 324 4.15 -16.36 -8.08
CA LYS A 324 2.94 -16.86 -7.41
C LYS A 324 1.70 -16.41 -8.17
N PRO A 325 0.61 -17.20 -8.08
CA PRO A 325 -0.66 -16.77 -8.64
C PRO A 325 -1.19 -15.53 -7.89
N VAL A 326 -1.77 -14.60 -8.63
CA VAL A 326 -2.52 -13.47 -8.09
C VAL A 326 -3.93 -13.95 -7.74
N PRO A 327 -4.35 -13.89 -6.47
CA PRO A 327 -5.67 -14.35 -6.07
C PRO A 327 -6.79 -13.42 -6.55
N LYS A 328 -7.98 -13.97 -6.77
CA LYS A 328 -9.21 -13.19 -6.88
C LYS A 328 -9.44 -12.36 -5.61
N GLY A 329 -9.87 -11.12 -5.74
CA GLY A 329 -10.07 -10.17 -4.64
C GLY A 329 -8.78 -9.45 -4.20
N SER A 330 -7.65 -9.70 -4.88
CA SER A 330 -6.47 -8.83 -4.72
C SER A 330 -6.74 -7.46 -5.31
N VAL A 331 -6.16 -6.42 -4.71
CA VAL A 331 -6.09 -5.09 -5.29
C VAL A 331 -4.65 -4.80 -5.66
N VAL A 332 -4.40 -4.44 -6.92
CA VAL A 332 -3.05 -4.25 -7.47
C VAL A 332 -2.99 -3.04 -8.38
N THR A 333 -1.77 -2.50 -8.57
CA THR A 333 -1.48 -1.49 -9.58
C THR A 333 -1.04 -2.14 -10.91
N ILE A 334 -1.22 -1.42 -12.01
CA ILE A 334 -0.61 -1.69 -13.33
C ILE A 334 -0.03 -0.38 -13.81
N GLU A 335 1.31 -0.25 -13.79
CA GLU A 335 2.01 1.03 -13.92
C GLU A 335 3.22 0.97 -14.85
N PRO A 336 3.09 0.53 -16.10
CA PRO A 336 4.22 0.58 -17.03
C PRO A 336 4.70 2.01 -17.24
N GLY A 337 6.03 2.16 -17.42
CA GLY A 337 6.64 3.46 -17.70
C GLY A 337 7.83 3.36 -18.64
N ILE A 338 8.12 4.44 -19.36
CA ILE A 338 9.32 4.62 -20.20
C ILE A 338 9.99 5.91 -19.75
N TYR A 339 11.27 5.81 -19.40
CA TYR A 339 12.05 6.91 -18.82
C TYR A 339 13.28 7.17 -19.67
N LEU A 340 13.28 8.28 -20.44
CA LEU A 340 14.35 8.66 -21.37
C LEU A 340 15.33 9.62 -20.68
N PRO A 341 16.52 9.18 -20.25
CA PRO A 341 17.43 9.97 -19.42
C PRO A 341 17.74 11.35 -20.00
N GLY A 342 17.59 12.39 -19.16
CA GLY A 342 17.84 13.79 -19.53
C GLY A 342 16.81 14.41 -20.47
N ARG A 343 15.71 13.73 -20.75
CA ARG A 343 14.69 14.16 -21.69
C ARG A 343 13.30 14.26 -21.04
N PHE A 344 12.63 13.14 -20.83
CA PHE A 344 11.32 13.03 -20.20
C PHE A 344 11.01 11.59 -19.82
N GLY A 345 9.97 11.40 -19.02
CA GLY A 345 9.36 10.10 -18.73
C GLY A 345 7.85 10.12 -18.96
N VAL A 346 7.31 8.92 -19.12
CA VAL A 346 5.86 8.66 -19.16
C VAL A 346 5.57 7.46 -18.29
N ARG A 347 4.61 7.58 -17.38
CA ARG A 347 3.98 6.47 -16.64
C ARG A 347 2.47 6.64 -16.68
N LEU A 348 1.76 5.55 -16.89
CA LEU A 348 0.31 5.45 -16.72
C LEU A 348 0.03 4.35 -15.73
N GLU A 349 -0.78 4.63 -14.74
CA GLU A 349 -1.11 3.70 -13.69
C GLU A 349 -2.57 3.74 -13.33
N ASP A 350 -3.14 2.57 -13.29
CA ASP A 350 -4.39 2.33 -12.59
C ASP A 350 -4.17 1.35 -11.45
N PHE A 351 -4.94 1.53 -10.39
CA PHE A 351 -5.11 0.47 -9.43
C PHE A 351 -6.53 -0.07 -9.47
N GLY A 352 -6.67 -1.38 -9.19
CA GLY A 352 -7.95 -2.03 -9.32
C GLY A 352 -8.01 -3.42 -8.70
N VAL A 353 -9.20 -3.99 -8.69
CA VAL A 353 -9.50 -5.32 -8.13
C VAL A 353 -9.31 -6.38 -9.20
N VAL A 354 -8.66 -7.49 -8.84
CA VAL A 354 -8.66 -8.71 -9.66
C VAL A 354 -9.96 -9.46 -9.39
N GLY A 355 -10.98 -9.15 -10.19
CA GLY A 355 -12.34 -9.71 -10.11
C GLY A 355 -12.46 -11.11 -10.72
N GLU A 356 -13.69 -11.60 -10.89
CA GLU A 356 -13.96 -12.91 -11.49
C GLU A 356 -13.48 -13.00 -12.95
N ASP A 357 -13.79 -11.97 -13.74
CA ASP A 357 -13.54 -11.95 -15.18
C ASP A 357 -12.18 -11.34 -15.55
N GLY A 358 -11.50 -10.70 -14.61
CA GLY A 358 -10.22 -10.04 -14.80
C GLY A 358 -10.01 -8.81 -13.94
N PHE A 359 -9.15 -7.90 -14.40
CA PHE A 359 -8.84 -6.65 -13.72
C PHE A 359 -9.98 -5.63 -13.87
N GLU A 360 -10.49 -5.17 -12.76
CA GLU A 360 -11.54 -4.16 -12.66
C GLU A 360 -10.94 -2.87 -12.08
N PRO A 361 -10.64 -1.84 -12.88
CA PRO A 361 -10.01 -0.63 -12.38
C PRO A 361 -10.93 0.13 -11.43
N LEU A 362 -10.38 0.58 -10.32
CA LEU A 362 -11.03 1.54 -9.42
C LEU A 362 -10.78 2.97 -9.89
N THR A 363 -9.66 3.20 -10.59
CA THR A 363 -9.30 4.45 -11.25
C THR A 363 -10.25 4.75 -12.39
N ARG A 364 -10.68 6.01 -12.51
CA ARG A 364 -11.62 6.47 -13.55
C ARG A 364 -11.07 7.56 -14.45
N SER A 365 -9.93 8.13 -14.09
CA SER A 365 -9.24 9.13 -14.90
C SER A 365 -8.84 8.55 -16.26
N SER A 366 -9.03 9.33 -17.33
CA SER A 366 -8.78 8.88 -18.71
C SER A 366 -7.30 8.53 -18.95
N HIS A 367 -7.08 7.54 -19.86
CA HIS A 367 -5.75 7.21 -20.39
C HIS A 367 -5.35 8.06 -21.59
N GLU A 368 -6.21 8.94 -22.07
CA GLU A 368 -5.86 9.84 -23.18
C GLU A 368 -4.86 10.91 -22.71
N LEU A 369 -3.87 11.19 -23.57
CA LEU A 369 -2.90 12.25 -23.29
C LEU A 369 -3.63 13.59 -23.17
N ARG A 370 -3.63 14.14 -21.95
CA ARG A 370 -4.17 15.49 -21.70
C ARG A 370 -3.13 16.53 -22.08
N ILE A 371 -3.55 17.51 -22.89
CA ILE A 371 -2.80 18.71 -23.19
C ILE A 371 -3.34 19.79 -22.26
N VAL A 372 -2.46 20.45 -21.52
CA VAL A 372 -2.77 21.45 -20.49
C VAL A 372 -1.92 22.71 -20.68
N GLY A 373 -2.29 23.84 -20.09
CA GLY A 373 -1.55 25.09 -20.16
C GLY A 373 -2.19 26.18 -21.00
#